data_d8a2fc85b669a1159b0ba2c9b7f3eb16
#
_entry.id   d8a2fc85b669a1159b0ba2c9b7f3eb16
#
_cell.length_a   1.000
_cell.length_b   1.000
_cell.length_c   1.000
_cell.angle_alpha   90.00
_cell.angle_beta   90.00
_cell.angle_gamma   90.00
#
_symmetry.space_group_name_H-M   'P 1'
#
loop_
_entity.id
_entity.type
_entity.pdbx_description
1 polymer ?
#
loop_
_entity_poly.entity_id
_entity_poly.type
_entity_poly.pdbx_seq_one_letter_code
_entity_poly.pdbx_strand_id
1 'polypeptide(L)'
;MAINNFCYMFERGHKRERPGADELYYVPGLFLKLYFQLNKNSYELKSRYALVELQDKTENTTIFEATLDNIGNEKPLAKQRFNDSEISSIVDNFFYTIVSNYSMQSFVDDNYKRQIYFYADKDDINRIEQKKEFIDHDCKAAYPHSWISPIFHKNDGYIRSLVLNPYRHNGNINLSNEFKLSKERVASLFISIDTIDIPKRYFFRPYKFSHLEIKLNAKKFQYYLDDFLREFENINNPRPIPKESLILDFLRKTNDDFGLAIQNIFKLPNLQTEEIKLNDYEKFENFCYCVAYIKLKLYKITKKYDAYKDFKEVLNLHYGENFVQIEGAASQINDLLQFVLKDPSHITKKIRRLVNFLCLAKGTYLKKITKKNFTQYFNEKSVFYNADGKTDEEPIEHRPQTADDYLSPQIYDDCLPPALFDWELYLNKIDKNENIITDEMGNPIEIPYNQMSSGEVQFLQTFSIHAYHLMNLVSISNKSGRPKYNNFNLVFDEVEICMHPEMQRVFIKKIIDLLVDLETGNNNSYNIFIITHSPFILSDIPTENILYLEDGCAIEEKRRKPTFAQNIGDMMYSSFFMEKTIGEFAEEKLKELIRKRQGKKTHMSDQEADAILKSIGDPVIRSLIEEIEANDD
;
A
#
# COMPACT_ATOMS: atom_id res chain seq x y z
N MET A 1 14.74 9.78 8.97
CA MET A 1 15.18 11.13 9.41
C MET A 1 16.46 11.59 8.72
N ALA A 2 17.61 10.92 8.87
CA ALA A 2 18.84 11.32 8.13
C ALA A 2 18.63 11.38 6.62
N ILE A 3 17.95 10.37 6.07
CA ILE A 3 17.56 10.33 4.65
C ILE A 3 16.62 11.48 4.30
N ASN A 4 15.66 11.81 5.16
CA ASN A 4 14.76 12.95 4.94
C ASN A 4 15.54 14.27 4.84
N ASN A 5 16.46 14.52 5.79
CA ASN A 5 17.27 15.73 5.77
C ASN A 5 18.21 15.77 4.56
N PHE A 6 18.76 14.62 4.18
CA PHE A 6 19.55 14.51 2.94
C PHE A 6 18.71 14.82 1.70
N CYS A 7 17.54 14.22 1.56
CA CYS A 7 16.64 14.46 0.43
C CYS A 7 16.20 15.93 0.38
N TYR A 8 15.85 16.54 1.53
CA TYR A 8 15.51 17.96 1.62
C TYR A 8 16.64 18.84 1.10
N MET A 9 17.87 18.65 1.61
CA MET A 9 19.04 19.42 1.19
C MET A 9 19.33 19.23 -0.28
N PHE A 10 19.28 18.00 -0.79
CA PHE A 10 19.53 17.67 -2.18
C PHE A 10 18.50 18.31 -3.11
N GLU A 11 17.21 18.21 -2.80
CA GLU A 11 16.13 18.79 -3.62
C GLU A 11 16.24 20.34 -3.68
N ARG A 12 16.51 20.97 -2.55
CA ARG A 12 16.63 22.44 -2.47
C ARG A 12 17.85 22.97 -3.23
N GLY A 13 18.98 22.28 -3.12
CA GLY A 13 20.19 22.71 -3.84
C GLY A 13 20.09 22.56 -5.34
N HIS A 14 19.35 21.59 -5.84
CA HIS A 14 19.15 21.36 -7.26
C HIS A 14 17.93 22.08 -7.84
N LYS A 15 17.16 22.82 -7.01
CA LYS A 15 15.88 23.45 -7.40
C LYS A 15 14.92 22.46 -8.10
N ARG A 16 14.98 21.19 -7.73
CA ARG A 16 14.11 20.15 -8.27
C ARG A 16 12.81 20.15 -7.48
N GLU A 17 11.77 20.74 -8.05
CA GLU A 17 10.41 20.52 -7.59
C GLU A 17 9.91 19.20 -8.14
N ARG A 18 9.32 18.36 -7.28
CA ARG A 18 8.69 17.10 -7.69
C ARG A 18 7.18 17.29 -7.67
N PRO A 19 6.53 17.46 -8.82
CA PRO A 19 5.09 17.64 -8.89
C PRO A 19 4.34 16.47 -8.22
N GLY A 20 3.36 16.78 -7.39
CA GLY A 20 2.51 15.79 -6.73
C GLY A 20 3.06 15.13 -5.47
N ALA A 21 4.25 15.52 -5.01
CA ALA A 21 4.78 15.16 -3.70
C ALA A 21 4.61 16.33 -2.72
N ASP A 22 4.28 16.03 -1.45
CA ASP A 22 4.30 17.04 -0.41
C ASP A 22 5.74 17.55 -0.22
N GLU A 23 5.87 18.81 0.15
CA GLU A 23 7.15 19.41 0.41
C GLU A 23 7.80 18.77 1.66
N LEU A 24 9.08 18.40 1.55
CA LEU A 24 9.83 17.88 2.70
C LEU A 24 10.15 19.00 3.68
N TYR A 25 10.17 18.67 4.95
CA TYR A 25 10.63 19.55 6.01
C TYR A 25 11.99 19.09 6.52
N TYR A 26 12.93 20.03 6.67
CA TYR A 26 14.18 19.76 7.36
C TYR A 26 13.93 19.63 8.86
N VAL A 27 14.45 18.61 9.49
CA VAL A 27 14.33 18.40 10.94
C VAL A 27 15.63 18.84 11.61
N PRO A 28 15.68 20.06 12.18
CA PRO A 28 16.88 20.57 12.88
C PRO A 28 17.07 19.85 14.22
N GLY A 29 18.28 19.89 14.75
CA GLY A 29 18.60 19.29 16.04
C GLY A 29 18.69 17.77 16.01
N LEU A 30 18.60 17.14 14.85
CA LEU A 30 18.77 15.70 14.67
C LEU A 30 20.26 15.37 14.49
N PHE A 31 20.77 14.52 15.37
CA PHE A 31 22.13 13.97 15.30
C PHE A 31 22.06 12.49 14.98
N LEU A 32 22.09 12.17 13.70
CA LEU A 32 21.98 10.80 13.20
C LEU A 32 23.16 10.46 12.32
N LYS A 33 23.63 9.23 12.47
CA LYS A 33 24.57 8.60 11.55
C LYS A 33 23.91 7.36 10.97
N LEU A 34 23.89 7.27 9.65
CA LEU A 34 23.44 6.08 8.92
C LEU A 34 24.63 5.49 8.18
N TYR A 35 24.99 4.28 8.52
CA TYR A 35 26.02 3.51 7.84
C TYR A 35 25.34 2.55 6.87
N PHE A 36 25.80 2.53 5.64
CA PHE A 36 25.28 1.62 4.62
C PHE A 36 26.37 1.25 3.63
N GLN A 37 26.18 0.14 2.94
CA GLN A 37 27.06 -0.34 1.90
C GLN A 37 26.31 -0.41 0.56
N LEU A 38 26.91 0.12 -0.49
CA LEU A 38 26.43 -0.03 -1.86
C LEU A 38 27.57 -0.65 -2.68
N ASN A 39 27.32 -1.78 -3.31
CA ASN A 39 28.32 -2.57 -3.97
C ASN A 39 29.46 -2.96 -2.98
N LYS A 40 30.68 -2.47 -3.20
CA LYS A 40 31.83 -2.72 -2.34
C LYS A 40 32.20 -1.54 -1.44
N ASN A 41 31.58 -0.40 -1.62
CA ASN A 41 31.90 0.82 -0.90
C ASN A 41 31.00 0.99 0.32
N SER A 42 31.59 1.43 1.43
CA SER A 42 30.89 1.72 2.68
C SER A 42 30.71 3.23 2.84
N TYR A 43 29.52 3.66 3.22
CA TYR A 43 29.15 5.06 3.32
C TYR A 43 28.66 5.41 4.73
N GLU A 44 28.88 6.66 5.12
CA GLU A 44 28.32 7.25 6.34
C GLU A 44 27.54 8.52 5.97
N LEU A 45 26.24 8.51 6.17
CA LEU A 45 25.40 9.69 6.08
C LEU A 45 25.19 10.27 7.48
N LYS A 46 25.68 11.49 7.71
CA LYS A 46 25.48 12.24 8.94
C LYS A 46 24.46 13.34 8.75
N SER A 47 23.54 13.47 9.68
CA SER A 47 22.69 14.65 9.81
C SER A 47 22.96 15.30 11.18
N ARG A 48 23.39 16.53 11.16
CA ARG A 48 23.66 17.33 12.37
C ARG A 48 22.96 18.65 12.23
N TYR A 49 22.42 19.21 13.29
CA TYR A 49 21.72 20.48 13.35
C TYR A 49 21.35 21.13 11.98
N ALA A 50 22.25 21.84 11.32
CA ALA A 50 22.08 22.48 10.01
C ALA A 50 22.95 21.87 8.92
N LEU A 51 23.65 20.78 9.19
CA LEU A 51 24.61 20.15 8.29
C LEU A 51 24.19 18.73 7.97
N VAL A 52 24.25 18.40 6.68
CA VAL A 52 24.15 17.01 6.20
C VAL A 52 25.42 16.69 5.40
N GLU A 53 26.05 15.59 5.74
CA GLU A 53 27.31 15.13 5.15
C GLU A 53 27.18 13.66 4.74
N LEU A 54 27.61 13.34 3.52
CA LEU A 54 27.76 11.98 3.03
C LEU A 54 29.22 11.70 2.72
N GLN A 55 29.80 10.72 3.37
CA GLN A 55 31.19 10.30 3.22
C GLN A 55 31.28 8.90 2.65
N ASP A 56 32.20 8.69 1.70
CA ASP A 56 32.70 7.36 1.38
C ASP A 56 33.77 6.98 2.43
N LYS A 57 33.47 5.93 3.21
CA LYS A 57 34.39 5.43 4.25
C LYS A 57 35.46 4.50 3.69
N THR A 58 35.26 3.99 2.49
CA THR A 58 36.25 3.13 1.82
C THR A 58 37.44 3.98 1.32
N GLU A 59 37.11 5.13 0.70
CA GLU A 59 38.10 6.06 0.17
C GLU A 59 38.36 7.27 1.10
N ASN A 60 37.63 7.36 2.19
CA ASN A 60 37.67 8.47 3.16
C ASN A 60 37.48 9.87 2.53
N THR A 61 36.54 9.95 1.58
CA THR A 61 36.21 11.16 0.86
C THR A 61 34.82 11.69 1.20
N THR A 62 34.65 13.01 1.22
CA THR A 62 33.33 13.64 1.38
C THR A 62 32.70 13.82 -0.01
N ILE A 63 31.58 13.12 -0.22
CA ILE A 63 30.86 13.12 -1.49
C ILE A 63 29.83 14.24 -1.53
N PHE A 64 29.15 14.48 -0.42
CA PHE A 64 28.11 15.50 -0.30
C PHE A 64 28.22 16.21 1.04
N GLU A 65 28.16 17.52 1.00
CA GLU A 65 28.04 18.37 2.19
C GLU A 65 27.05 19.50 1.89
N ALA A 66 26.09 19.68 2.73
CA ALA A 66 25.12 20.75 2.60
C ALA A 66 24.82 21.39 3.97
N THR A 67 24.79 22.72 3.97
CA THR A 67 24.44 23.54 5.15
C THR A 67 23.20 24.36 4.86
N LEU A 68 22.32 24.53 5.86
CA LEU A 68 21.19 25.44 5.77
C LEU A 68 21.62 26.86 6.19
N ASP A 69 21.33 27.82 5.33
CA ASP A 69 21.39 29.23 5.69
C ASP A 69 20.04 29.66 6.27
N ASN A 70 20.05 30.39 7.38
CA ASN A 70 18.85 30.96 7.99
C ASN A 70 17.76 29.90 8.29
N ILE A 71 18.06 28.98 9.20
CA ILE A 71 17.09 27.97 9.70
C ILE A 71 15.92 28.72 10.29
N GLY A 72 15.34 29.57 10.24
CA GLY A 72 14.17 30.29 10.72
C GLY A 72 13.26 30.77 9.61
N ASN A 73 13.70 30.64 8.36
CA ASN A 73 12.87 30.99 7.21
C ASN A 73 11.99 29.81 6.79
N GLU A 74 10.76 30.08 6.36
CA GLU A 74 9.84 29.04 5.86
C GLU A 74 10.48 28.16 4.79
N LYS A 75 11.44 28.69 4.03
CA LYS A 75 12.17 27.98 2.96
C LYS A 75 13.66 28.31 3.02
N PRO A 76 14.42 27.77 3.99
CA PRO A 76 15.84 28.03 4.07
C PRO A 76 16.59 27.53 2.83
N LEU A 77 17.58 28.31 2.37
CA LEU A 77 18.42 27.94 1.24
C LEU A 77 19.49 26.93 1.66
N ALA A 78 19.66 25.86 0.92
CA ALA A 78 20.76 24.92 1.10
C ALA A 78 21.96 25.33 0.23
N LYS A 79 23.12 25.55 0.86
CA LYS A 79 24.40 25.64 0.17
C LYS A 79 25.03 24.26 0.10
N GLN A 80 25.44 23.83 -1.07
CA GLN A 80 25.90 22.47 -1.32
C GLN A 80 27.31 22.47 -1.91
N ARG A 81 28.09 21.46 -1.52
CA ARG A 81 29.30 21.00 -2.20
C ARG A 81 29.14 19.54 -2.46
N PHE A 82 29.26 19.12 -3.70
CA PHE A 82 29.16 17.71 -4.05
C PHE A 82 29.89 17.41 -5.37
N ASN A 83 30.27 16.14 -5.51
CA ASN A 83 30.76 15.60 -6.75
C ASN A 83 29.57 15.03 -7.54
N ASP A 84 29.15 15.72 -8.61
CA ASP A 84 27.95 15.39 -9.40
C ASP A 84 27.93 13.95 -9.90
N SER A 85 29.06 13.42 -10.34
CA SER A 85 29.14 12.08 -10.91
C SER A 85 29.02 10.99 -9.85
N GLU A 86 29.62 11.17 -8.69
CA GLU A 86 29.57 10.20 -7.58
C GLU A 86 28.19 10.19 -6.93
N ILE A 87 27.61 11.36 -6.68
CA ILE A 87 26.29 11.44 -6.03
C ILE A 87 25.22 10.88 -6.93
N SER A 88 25.28 11.09 -8.24
CA SER A 88 24.36 10.49 -9.19
C SER A 88 24.44 8.96 -9.14
N SER A 89 25.66 8.41 -9.11
CA SER A 89 25.84 6.97 -8.97
C SER A 89 25.28 6.40 -7.68
N ILE A 90 25.40 7.13 -6.55
CA ILE A 90 24.84 6.70 -5.27
C ILE A 90 23.32 6.79 -5.29
N VAL A 91 22.75 7.88 -5.79
CA VAL A 91 21.30 8.07 -5.88
C VAL A 91 20.65 7.04 -6.80
N ASP A 92 21.29 6.72 -7.92
CA ASP A 92 20.79 5.71 -8.87
C ASP A 92 20.85 4.28 -8.31
N ASN A 93 21.76 4.02 -7.35
CA ASN A 93 21.89 2.74 -6.68
C ASN A 93 21.29 2.73 -5.26
N PHE A 94 20.62 3.80 -4.85
CA PHE A 94 20.03 3.89 -3.52
C PHE A 94 18.84 2.91 -3.39
N PHE A 95 18.42 2.65 -2.16
CA PHE A 95 17.36 1.69 -1.90
C PHE A 95 15.99 2.35 -1.79
N TYR A 96 14.97 1.61 -2.21
CA TYR A 96 13.56 1.94 -1.99
C TYR A 96 13.05 1.18 -0.78
N THR A 97 12.35 1.84 0.12
CA THR A 97 11.86 1.23 1.36
C THR A 97 10.34 1.09 1.33
N ILE A 98 9.87 -0.13 1.58
CA ILE A 98 8.44 -0.45 1.73
C ILE A 98 8.22 -0.83 3.19
N VAL A 99 7.41 -0.05 3.90
CA VAL A 99 7.07 -0.28 5.30
C VAL A 99 5.62 -0.73 5.39
N SER A 100 5.38 -1.84 6.07
CA SER A 100 4.04 -2.26 6.49
C SER A 100 3.94 -2.23 8.00
N ASN A 101 3.02 -1.39 8.51
CA ASN A 101 2.72 -1.28 9.94
C ASN A 101 1.22 -1.05 10.12
N TYR A 102 0.53 -2.00 10.73
CA TYR A 102 -0.91 -1.93 10.98
C TYR A 102 -1.27 -1.45 12.38
N SER A 103 -0.28 -1.15 13.23
CA SER A 103 -0.52 -0.63 14.57
C SER A 103 -1.16 0.76 14.51
N MET A 104 -2.31 0.93 15.14
CA MET A 104 -3.01 2.22 15.20
C MET A 104 -2.28 3.26 16.07
N GLN A 105 -1.33 2.83 16.89
CA GLN A 105 -0.59 3.70 17.82
C GLN A 105 0.73 4.22 17.23
N SER A 106 1.22 3.63 16.15
CA SER A 106 2.45 4.06 15.49
C SER A 106 2.19 5.23 14.55
N PHE A 107 3.20 6.08 14.35
CA PHE A 107 3.18 7.23 13.43
C PHE A 107 2.02 8.21 13.68
N VAL A 108 1.61 8.38 14.95
CA VAL A 108 0.63 9.38 15.34
C VAL A 108 1.22 10.77 15.10
N ASP A 109 0.54 11.60 14.34
CA ASP A 109 1.04 12.87 13.84
C ASP A 109 1.51 13.83 14.97
N ASP A 110 0.78 13.86 16.07
CA ASP A 110 1.12 14.71 17.23
C ASP A 110 2.46 14.37 17.87
N ASN A 111 2.89 13.11 17.77
CA ASN A 111 4.19 12.68 18.30
C ASN A 111 5.36 13.24 17.48
N TYR A 112 5.12 13.68 16.25
CA TYR A 112 6.14 14.16 15.31
C TYR A 112 6.08 15.66 15.04
N LYS A 113 5.20 16.40 15.72
CA LYS A 113 5.08 17.84 15.61
C LYS A 113 6.09 18.61 16.47
N ARG A 114 6.58 18.00 17.56
CA ARG A 114 7.33 18.70 18.60
C ARG A 114 8.60 17.99 19.10
N GLN A 115 8.93 16.81 18.58
CA GLN A 115 10.05 16.04 19.11
C GLN A 115 11.36 16.48 18.48
N ILE A 116 12.16 17.21 19.24
CA ILE A 116 13.58 17.41 18.98
C ILE A 116 14.30 16.40 19.87
N TYR A 117 14.81 15.34 19.28
CA TYR A 117 15.63 14.36 20.01
C TYR A 117 17.08 14.84 20.03
N PHE A 118 17.60 15.09 21.23
CA PHE A 118 18.98 15.46 21.43
C PHE A 118 19.80 14.21 21.83
N TYR A 119 20.47 13.61 20.89
CA TYR A 119 21.62 12.75 21.17
C TYR A 119 22.82 13.39 20.51
N ALA A 120 23.50 14.25 21.26
CA ALA A 120 24.65 15.00 20.77
C ALA A 120 25.96 14.42 21.29
N ASP A 121 26.99 14.39 20.44
CA ASP A 121 28.36 14.35 20.91
C ASP A 121 28.64 15.57 21.84
N LYS A 122 29.55 15.41 22.81
CA LYS A 122 29.87 16.48 23.78
C LYS A 122 30.19 17.82 23.14
N ASP A 123 30.78 17.82 21.94
CA ASP A 123 31.12 19.05 21.20
C ASP A 123 29.91 19.75 20.60
N ASP A 124 28.82 19.03 20.34
CA ASP A 124 27.60 19.59 19.79
C ASP A 124 26.67 20.13 20.88
N ILE A 125 26.80 19.66 22.15
CA ILE A 125 26.01 20.12 23.29
C ILE A 125 26.26 21.62 23.54
N ASN A 126 27.52 22.06 23.50
CA ASN A 126 27.88 23.47 23.69
C ASN A 126 27.31 24.41 22.61
N ARG A 127 27.19 23.89 21.37
CA ARG A 127 26.54 24.64 20.26
C ARG A 127 25.04 24.68 20.38
N ILE A 128 24.43 23.64 20.94
CA ILE A 128 22.98 23.53 21.15
C ILE A 128 22.56 24.45 22.30
N GLU A 129 23.29 24.47 23.40
CA GLU A 129 22.97 25.37 24.56
C GLU A 129 22.99 26.82 24.17
N GLN A 130 23.93 27.27 23.33
CA GLN A 130 24.01 28.66 22.83
C GLN A 130 22.86 29.00 21.86
N LYS A 131 22.16 28.04 21.28
CA LYS A 131 21.09 28.22 20.27
C LYS A 131 19.74 27.66 20.70
N LYS A 132 19.56 27.27 21.95
CA LYS A 132 18.37 26.62 22.46
C LYS A 132 17.08 27.43 22.27
N GLU A 133 17.14 28.75 22.48
CA GLU A 133 16.00 29.64 22.21
C GLU A 133 15.66 29.71 20.72
N PHE A 134 16.68 29.72 19.89
CA PHE A 134 16.52 29.72 18.42
C PHE A 134 15.86 28.43 17.91
N ILE A 135 16.30 27.27 18.40
CA ILE A 135 15.73 25.97 18.04
C ILE A 135 14.28 25.85 18.49
N ASP A 136 13.95 26.26 19.72
CA ASP A 136 12.58 26.20 20.25
C ASP A 136 11.62 27.13 19.50
N HIS A 137 12.09 28.32 19.16
CA HIS A 137 11.29 29.30 18.43
C HIS A 137 11.06 28.88 16.98
N ASP A 138 12.10 28.45 16.30
CA ASP A 138 12.02 28.07 14.86
C ASP A 138 11.33 26.74 14.63
N CYS A 139 11.48 25.77 15.54
CA CYS A 139 10.71 24.54 15.45
C CYS A 139 9.21 24.79 15.63
N LYS A 140 8.80 25.72 16.44
CA LYS A 140 7.39 26.12 16.57
C LYS A 140 6.86 26.86 15.35
N ALA A 141 7.71 27.63 14.68
CA ALA A 141 7.35 28.40 13.49
C ALA A 141 7.45 27.58 12.19
N ALA A 142 8.46 26.71 12.09
CA ALA A 142 8.76 25.95 10.87
C ALA A 142 7.92 24.68 10.70
N TYR A 143 7.36 24.10 11.77
CA TYR A 143 6.65 22.82 11.72
C TYR A 143 5.25 22.90 12.34
N PRO A 144 4.31 23.64 11.76
CA PRO A 144 2.91 23.58 12.16
C PRO A 144 2.30 22.20 11.88
N HIS A 145 2.91 21.45 10.96
CA HIS A 145 2.53 20.11 10.55
C HIS A 145 3.57 19.07 10.97
N SER A 146 3.16 17.82 11.03
CA SER A 146 4.06 16.70 11.27
C SER A 146 5.13 16.58 10.18
N TRP A 147 6.41 16.44 10.58
CA TRP A 147 7.51 16.27 9.64
C TRP A 147 7.53 14.87 9.00
N ILE A 148 6.84 13.89 9.59
CA ILE A 148 6.84 12.51 9.11
C ILE A 148 5.92 12.30 7.90
N SER A 149 4.80 13.02 7.83
CA SER A 149 3.81 12.86 6.77
C SER A 149 4.37 13.07 5.35
N PRO A 150 5.22 14.07 5.07
CA PRO A 150 5.77 14.29 3.73
C PRO A 150 6.82 13.26 3.29
N ILE A 151 7.38 12.47 4.22
CA ILE A 151 8.39 11.45 3.91
C ILE A 151 7.75 10.30 3.14
N PHE A 152 6.51 9.96 3.49
CA PHE A 152 5.81 8.84 2.89
C PHE A 152 5.14 9.24 1.59
N HIS A 153 5.26 8.36 0.63
CA HIS A 153 4.60 8.55 -0.65
C HIS A 153 3.08 8.32 -0.54
N LYS A 154 2.28 9.25 -1.08
CA LYS A 154 0.80 9.19 -0.99
C LYS A 154 0.15 8.36 -2.08
N ASN A 155 0.79 8.25 -3.24
CA ASN A 155 0.23 7.61 -4.43
C ASN A 155 1.25 6.66 -5.04
N ASP A 156 0.80 5.74 -5.90
CA ASP A 156 1.67 4.79 -6.61
C ASP A 156 2.57 5.46 -7.68
N GLY A 157 2.97 6.69 -7.46
CA GLY A 157 3.86 7.46 -8.34
C GLY A 157 5.35 7.22 -8.12
N TYR A 158 5.71 6.61 -6.98
CA TYR A 158 7.09 6.24 -6.61
C TYR A 158 8.11 7.38 -6.72
N ILE A 159 7.70 8.62 -6.43
CA ILE A 159 8.55 9.80 -6.47
C ILE A 159 9.46 9.88 -5.23
N ARG A 160 8.98 9.41 -4.09
CA ARG A 160 9.74 9.27 -2.84
C ARG A 160 10.27 7.85 -2.70
N SER A 161 11.41 7.70 -2.05
CA SER A 161 12.06 6.40 -1.82
C SER A 161 11.48 5.60 -0.67
N LEU A 162 10.32 5.98 -0.15
CA LEU A 162 9.69 5.36 1.01
C LEU A 162 8.17 5.35 0.87
N VAL A 163 7.56 4.19 1.05
CA VAL A 163 6.11 4.02 1.13
C VAL A 163 5.71 3.38 2.44
N LEU A 164 4.64 3.88 3.06
CA LEU A 164 4.04 3.32 4.28
C LEU A 164 2.66 2.74 3.96
N ASN A 165 2.42 1.51 4.36
CA ASN A 165 1.15 0.82 4.26
C ASN A 165 0.68 0.34 5.66
N PRO A 166 -0.56 0.63 6.04
CA PRO A 166 -1.50 1.55 5.39
C PRO A 166 -1.03 3.00 5.42
N TYR A 167 -1.42 3.77 4.41
CA TYR A 167 -1.12 5.20 4.38
C TYR A 167 -1.87 5.95 5.50
N ARG A 168 -1.18 6.90 6.14
CA ARG A 168 -1.75 7.71 7.22
C ARG A 168 -1.87 9.16 6.79
N HIS A 169 -3.08 9.69 6.89
CA HIS A 169 -3.33 11.12 6.69
C HIS A 169 -3.40 11.81 8.06
N ASN A 170 -2.45 12.71 8.32
CA ASN A 170 -2.30 13.36 9.62
C ASN A 170 -2.28 12.36 10.80
N GLY A 171 -1.54 11.25 10.62
CA GLY A 171 -1.42 10.19 11.62
C GLY A 171 -2.61 9.22 11.70
N ASN A 172 -3.70 9.48 10.98
CA ASN A 172 -4.91 8.67 11.03
C ASN A 172 -5.00 7.70 9.85
N ILE A 173 -5.39 6.47 10.13
CA ILE A 173 -5.70 5.46 9.12
C ILE A 173 -7.19 5.53 8.82
N ASN A 174 -7.55 5.76 7.56
CA ASN A 174 -8.92 5.59 7.11
C ASN A 174 -9.15 4.13 6.74
N LEU A 175 -9.62 3.34 7.69
CA LEU A 175 -9.80 1.89 7.54
C LEU A 175 -10.68 1.52 6.33
N SER A 176 -11.74 2.28 6.06
CA SER A 176 -12.63 2.00 4.93
C SER A 176 -11.94 2.22 3.59
N ASN A 177 -11.16 3.29 3.46
CA ASN A 177 -10.38 3.54 2.25
C ASN A 177 -9.24 2.54 2.09
N GLU A 178 -8.57 2.19 3.19
CA GLU A 178 -7.48 1.21 3.16
C GLU A 178 -7.97 -0.17 2.77
N PHE A 179 -9.08 -0.62 3.34
CA PHE A 179 -9.69 -1.90 2.95
C PHE A 179 -10.04 -1.93 1.45
N LYS A 180 -10.58 -0.83 0.93
CA LYS A 180 -10.90 -0.72 -0.50
C LYS A 180 -9.65 -0.77 -1.37
N LEU A 181 -8.61 0.01 -1.03
CA LEU A 181 -7.34 0.05 -1.76
C LEU A 181 -6.62 -1.31 -1.69
N SER A 182 -6.60 -1.94 -0.53
CA SER A 182 -6.02 -3.27 -0.35
C SER A 182 -6.75 -4.33 -1.19
N LYS A 183 -8.09 -4.30 -1.22
CA LYS A 183 -8.90 -5.17 -2.05
C LYS A 183 -8.59 -4.97 -3.55
N GLU A 184 -8.44 -3.71 -3.99
CA GLU A 184 -8.07 -3.39 -5.37
C GLU A 184 -6.68 -3.95 -5.72
N ARG A 185 -5.68 -3.77 -4.85
CA ARG A 185 -4.32 -4.31 -5.03
C ARG A 185 -4.28 -5.83 -5.02
N VAL A 186 -4.99 -6.46 -4.08
CA VAL A 186 -5.14 -7.92 -4.02
C VAL A 186 -5.76 -8.45 -5.32
N ALA A 187 -6.87 -7.83 -5.77
CA ALA A 187 -7.54 -8.25 -7.00
C ALA A 187 -6.63 -8.10 -8.23
N SER A 188 -5.99 -6.92 -8.40
CA SER A 188 -5.06 -6.67 -9.50
C SER A 188 -3.95 -7.71 -9.56
N LEU A 189 -3.40 -8.05 -8.41
CA LEU A 189 -2.30 -9.00 -8.32
C LEU A 189 -2.75 -10.43 -8.63
N PHE A 190 -3.87 -10.91 -8.07
CA PHE A 190 -4.41 -12.22 -8.39
C PHE A 190 -4.77 -12.36 -9.87
N ILE A 191 -5.38 -11.32 -10.45
CA ILE A 191 -5.70 -11.30 -11.87
C ILE A 191 -4.43 -11.35 -12.71
N SER A 192 -3.41 -10.53 -12.39
CA SER A 192 -2.15 -10.48 -13.12
C SER A 192 -1.44 -11.83 -13.13
N ILE A 193 -1.35 -12.48 -11.97
CA ILE A 193 -0.68 -13.77 -11.81
C ILE A 193 -1.40 -14.88 -12.56
N ASP A 194 -2.73 -14.92 -12.46
CA ASP A 194 -3.52 -15.97 -13.07
C ASP A 194 -3.74 -15.77 -14.58
N THR A 195 -3.66 -14.52 -15.08
CA THR A 195 -3.82 -14.23 -16.52
C THR A 195 -2.58 -14.64 -17.31
N ILE A 196 -1.42 -14.57 -16.69
CA ILE A 196 -0.16 -15.00 -17.24
C ILE A 196 0.08 -16.43 -16.74
N ASP A 197 0.14 -17.40 -17.62
CA ASP A 197 0.50 -18.80 -17.29
C ASP A 197 2.00 -18.90 -16.95
N ILE A 198 2.42 -18.20 -15.88
CA ILE A 198 3.78 -18.31 -15.38
C ILE A 198 3.81 -19.47 -14.37
N PRO A 199 4.47 -20.58 -14.70
CA PRO A 199 4.67 -21.66 -13.75
C PRO A 199 5.55 -21.12 -12.61
N LYS A 200 5.14 -21.30 -11.36
CA LYS A 200 5.87 -21.07 -10.09
C LYS A 200 5.47 -19.89 -9.20
N ARG A 201 4.37 -19.19 -9.38
CA ARG A 201 3.98 -18.14 -8.43
C ARG A 201 3.07 -18.66 -7.32
N TYR A 202 3.68 -19.28 -6.29
CA TYR A 202 3.00 -20.01 -5.22
C TYR A 202 2.75 -19.23 -3.93
N PHE A 203 3.15 -17.96 -3.87
CA PHE A 203 3.08 -17.21 -2.59
C PHE A 203 1.66 -16.91 -2.10
N PHE A 204 0.64 -16.92 -2.98
CA PHE A 204 -0.76 -16.75 -2.59
C PHE A 204 -1.52 -18.03 -2.26
N ARG A 205 -0.85 -19.19 -2.23
CA ARG A 205 -1.51 -20.40 -1.76
C ARG A 205 -2.12 -20.18 -0.36
N PRO A 206 -3.32 -20.66 -0.09
CA PRO A 206 -4.07 -21.65 -0.86
C PRO A 206 -5.15 -21.09 -1.79
N TYR A 207 -4.96 -19.92 -2.41
CA TYR A 207 -5.98 -19.22 -3.19
C TYR A 207 -5.54 -18.96 -4.63
N LYS A 208 -6.55 -18.95 -5.54
CA LYS A 208 -6.40 -18.61 -6.95
C LYS A 208 -7.58 -17.73 -7.39
N PHE A 209 -7.39 -16.84 -8.37
CA PHE A 209 -8.46 -16.00 -8.89
C PHE A 209 -9.60 -16.83 -9.46
N SER A 210 -10.85 -16.51 -9.10
CA SER A 210 -12.05 -17.09 -9.71
C SER A 210 -12.70 -16.06 -10.64
N HIS A 211 -13.30 -15.03 -10.07
CA HIS A 211 -13.98 -13.98 -10.82
C HIS A 211 -14.20 -12.73 -9.98
N LEU A 212 -14.55 -11.63 -10.67
CA LEU A 212 -15.15 -10.46 -10.07
C LEU A 212 -16.66 -10.51 -10.29
N GLU A 213 -17.46 -10.38 -9.24
CA GLU A 213 -18.88 -10.12 -9.34
C GLU A 213 -19.12 -8.62 -9.28
N ILE A 214 -19.95 -8.07 -10.19
CA ILE A 214 -20.12 -6.63 -10.34
C ILE A 214 -21.60 -6.25 -10.41
N LYS A 215 -21.91 -5.08 -9.84
CA LYS A 215 -23.25 -4.49 -9.88
C LYS A 215 -23.15 -2.98 -9.93
N LEU A 216 -23.86 -2.33 -10.86
CA LEU A 216 -23.95 -0.87 -10.86
C LEU A 216 -24.69 -0.39 -9.60
N ASN A 217 -24.16 0.67 -9.00
CA ASN A 217 -24.81 1.37 -7.89
C ASN A 217 -25.21 2.79 -8.33
N ALA A 218 -26.42 2.93 -8.83
CA ALA A 218 -26.96 4.20 -9.32
C ALA A 218 -26.93 5.34 -8.26
N LYS A 219 -27.08 4.98 -6.96
CA LYS A 219 -26.99 5.97 -5.87
C LYS A 219 -25.62 6.64 -5.79
N LYS A 220 -24.54 5.91 -6.09
CA LYS A 220 -23.19 6.50 -6.14
C LYS A 220 -23.07 7.56 -7.23
N PHE A 221 -23.69 7.35 -8.37
CA PHE A 221 -23.72 8.36 -9.42
C PHE A 221 -24.50 9.61 -8.98
N GLN A 222 -25.64 9.43 -8.30
CA GLN A 222 -26.45 10.54 -7.76
C GLN A 222 -25.62 11.40 -6.81
N TYR A 223 -24.95 10.78 -5.82
CA TYR A 223 -24.05 11.50 -4.90
C TYR A 223 -22.92 12.22 -5.64
N TYR A 224 -22.34 11.55 -6.64
CA TYR A 224 -21.27 12.15 -7.42
C TYR A 224 -21.74 13.37 -8.23
N LEU A 225 -22.93 13.30 -8.83
CA LEU A 225 -23.52 14.41 -9.56
C LEU A 225 -23.84 15.58 -8.63
N ASP A 226 -24.39 15.32 -7.44
CA ASP A 226 -24.68 16.36 -6.45
C ASP A 226 -23.40 17.06 -5.98
N ASP A 227 -22.34 16.32 -5.65
CA ASP A 227 -21.05 16.89 -5.30
C ASP A 227 -20.42 17.70 -6.43
N PHE A 228 -20.54 17.22 -7.67
CA PHE A 228 -20.08 17.92 -8.85
C PHE A 228 -20.78 19.28 -9.02
N LEU A 229 -22.12 19.30 -8.90
CA LEU A 229 -22.89 20.51 -9.01
C LEU A 229 -22.58 21.53 -7.92
N ARG A 230 -22.42 21.08 -6.67
CA ARG A 230 -21.98 21.96 -5.56
C ARG A 230 -20.62 22.60 -5.85
N GLU A 231 -19.71 21.84 -6.40
CA GLU A 231 -18.33 22.29 -6.67
C GLU A 231 -18.27 23.35 -7.77
N PHE A 232 -19.05 23.21 -8.83
CA PHE A 232 -18.95 24.07 -10.02
C PHE A 232 -19.98 25.19 -10.09
N GLU A 233 -21.05 25.14 -9.29
CA GLU A 233 -22.07 26.20 -9.26
C GLU A 233 -21.94 27.20 -8.11
N ASN A 234 -20.93 27.08 -7.24
CA ASN A 234 -20.69 27.97 -6.08
C ASN A 234 -21.94 28.15 -5.16
N ILE A 235 -22.73 27.10 -5.02
CA ILE A 235 -23.93 27.18 -4.20
C ILE A 235 -23.57 26.88 -2.76
N ASN A 236 -23.57 27.92 -1.94
CA ASN A 236 -23.27 27.87 -0.50
C ASN A 236 -24.30 27.11 0.36
N ASN A 237 -25.38 26.60 -0.20
CA ASN A 237 -26.38 25.83 0.51
C ASN A 237 -26.34 24.36 0.09
N PRO A 238 -26.42 23.43 1.05
CA PRO A 238 -26.52 22.02 0.73
C PRO A 238 -27.83 21.78 -0.05
N ARG A 239 -27.70 21.50 -1.33
CA ARG A 239 -28.84 21.09 -2.16
C ARG A 239 -29.25 19.66 -1.81
N PRO A 240 -30.53 19.34 -1.89
CA PRO A 240 -30.96 17.96 -1.87
C PRO A 240 -30.32 17.18 -3.03
N ILE A 241 -30.17 15.87 -2.87
CA ILE A 241 -29.77 14.95 -3.94
C ILE A 241 -30.57 15.29 -5.21
N PRO A 242 -29.91 15.35 -6.39
CA PRO A 242 -30.56 15.68 -7.63
C PRO A 242 -31.85 14.87 -7.83
N LYS A 243 -32.91 15.51 -8.24
CA LYS A 243 -34.18 14.82 -8.51
C LYS A 243 -33.94 13.71 -9.55
N GLU A 244 -34.60 12.59 -9.40
CA GLU A 244 -34.52 11.45 -10.34
C GLU A 244 -34.75 11.88 -11.79
N SER A 245 -35.69 12.84 -12.04
CA SER A 245 -35.92 13.43 -13.35
C SER A 245 -34.70 14.11 -13.97
N LEU A 246 -33.87 14.78 -13.16
CA LEU A 246 -32.65 15.46 -13.59
C LEU A 246 -31.59 14.46 -14.03
N ILE A 247 -31.47 13.35 -13.28
CA ILE A 247 -30.54 12.25 -13.59
C ILE A 247 -30.96 11.58 -14.88
N LEU A 248 -32.25 11.28 -15.03
CA LEU A 248 -32.78 10.66 -16.24
C LEU A 248 -32.57 11.55 -17.47
N ASP A 249 -32.76 12.86 -17.37
CA ASP A 249 -32.47 13.76 -18.48
C ASP A 249 -31.01 13.81 -18.85
N PHE A 250 -30.11 13.84 -17.87
CA PHE A 250 -28.65 13.76 -18.09
C PHE A 250 -28.26 12.45 -18.75
N LEU A 251 -28.85 11.34 -18.35
CA LEU A 251 -28.57 10.02 -18.96
C LEU A 251 -29.10 9.93 -20.40
N ARG A 252 -30.27 10.48 -20.69
CA ARG A 252 -30.83 10.52 -22.06
C ARG A 252 -29.95 11.26 -23.05
N LYS A 253 -29.22 12.29 -22.58
CA LYS A 253 -28.24 13.05 -23.37
C LYS A 253 -26.87 12.40 -23.55
N THR A 254 -26.71 11.15 -23.18
CA THR A 254 -25.44 10.42 -23.41
C THR A 254 -25.22 10.05 -24.87
N ASN A 255 -26.24 10.08 -25.69
CA ASN A 255 -26.17 9.87 -27.15
C ASN A 255 -26.13 11.18 -27.95
N ASP A 256 -25.89 12.34 -27.32
CA ASP A 256 -25.55 13.57 -27.99
C ASP A 256 -24.18 13.48 -28.70
N ASP A 257 -23.84 14.51 -29.48
CA ASP A 257 -22.55 14.55 -30.22
C ASP A 257 -21.34 14.33 -29.34
N PHE A 258 -21.37 14.82 -28.09
CA PHE A 258 -20.28 14.61 -27.12
C PHE A 258 -20.21 13.13 -26.67
N GLY A 259 -21.35 12.53 -26.36
CA GLY A 259 -21.40 11.12 -25.99
C GLY A 259 -20.98 10.21 -27.12
N LEU A 260 -21.37 10.51 -28.35
CA LEU A 260 -20.95 9.79 -29.55
C LEU A 260 -19.43 9.93 -29.79
N ALA A 261 -18.87 11.15 -29.61
CA ALA A 261 -17.43 11.35 -29.70
C ALA A 261 -16.66 10.51 -28.67
N ILE A 262 -17.13 10.45 -27.42
CA ILE A 262 -16.57 9.60 -26.37
C ILE A 262 -16.57 8.13 -26.80
N GLN A 263 -17.72 7.63 -27.30
CA GLN A 263 -17.86 6.26 -27.73
C GLN A 263 -16.92 5.91 -28.89
N ASN A 264 -16.81 6.80 -29.88
CA ASN A 264 -16.00 6.58 -31.07
C ASN A 264 -14.49 6.63 -30.76
N ILE A 265 -14.02 7.64 -30.03
CA ILE A 265 -12.58 7.84 -29.78
C ILE A 265 -12.06 6.79 -28.79
N PHE A 266 -12.83 6.49 -27.74
CA PHE A 266 -12.44 5.45 -26.79
C PHE A 266 -12.85 4.03 -27.23
N LYS A 267 -13.38 3.88 -28.45
CA LYS A 267 -13.76 2.58 -29.05
C LYS A 267 -14.64 1.76 -28.08
N LEU A 268 -15.57 2.43 -27.42
CA LEU A 268 -16.50 1.77 -26.50
C LEU A 268 -17.40 0.79 -27.27
N PRO A 269 -17.90 -0.27 -26.62
CA PRO A 269 -18.84 -1.18 -27.23
C PRO A 269 -20.06 -0.45 -27.78
N ASN A 270 -20.36 -0.65 -29.07
CA ASN A 270 -21.52 -0.01 -29.69
C ASN A 270 -22.79 -0.77 -29.27
N LEU A 271 -23.64 -0.11 -28.48
CA LEU A 271 -24.89 -0.69 -28.00
C LEU A 271 -26.03 -0.62 -29.03
N GLN A 272 -25.81 0.00 -30.20
CA GLN A 272 -26.83 0.11 -31.25
C GLN A 272 -26.79 -1.04 -32.25
N THR A 273 -25.80 -1.92 -32.21
CA THR A 273 -25.73 -3.08 -33.09
C THR A 273 -26.60 -4.22 -32.56
N GLU A 274 -27.35 -4.84 -33.46
CA GLU A 274 -28.43 -5.82 -33.42
C GLU A 274 -28.47 -6.92 -32.34
N GLU A 275 -27.45 -7.05 -31.49
CA GLU A 275 -27.42 -8.06 -30.43
C GLU A 275 -28.17 -7.65 -29.15
N ILE A 276 -28.61 -6.39 -29.03
CA ILE A 276 -29.39 -5.92 -27.90
C ILE A 276 -30.88 -5.91 -28.28
N LYS A 277 -31.52 -7.07 -28.09
CA LYS A 277 -32.97 -7.10 -28.10
C LYS A 277 -33.53 -6.18 -27.04
N LEU A 278 -34.61 -5.45 -27.37
CA LEU A 278 -35.30 -4.44 -26.54
C LEU A 278 -35.59 -4.81 -25.07
N ASN A 279 -35.31 -6.02 -24.63
CA ASN A 279 -35.51 -6.52 -23.27
C ASN A 279 -34.34 -6.22 -22.30
N ASP A 280 -33.25 -5.57 -22.73
CA ASP A 280 -32.07 -5.28 -21.91
C ASP A 280 -31.93 -3.79 -21.55
N TYR A 281 -33.03 -3.17 -21.16
CA TYR A 281 -33.08 -1.76 -20.73
C TYR A 281 -32.05 -1.45 -19.60
N GLU A 282 -31.92 -2.36 -18.63
CA GLU A 282 -30.93 -2.25 -17.54
C GLU A 282 -29.49 -2.11 -18.07
N LYS A 283 -29.13 -2.82 -19.11
CA LYS A 283 -27.78 -2.78 -19.69
C LYS A 283 -27.50 -1.45 -20.37
N PHE A 284 -28.47 -0.95 -21.13
CA PHE A 284 -28.38 0.35 -21.77
C PHE A 284 -28.28 1.49 -20.73
N GLU A 285 -29.10 1.43 -19.70
CA GLU A 285 -29.06 2.39 -18.59
C GLU A 285 -27.69 2.38 -17.91
N ASN A 286 -27.14 1.22 -17.58
CA ASN A 286 -25.81 1.09 -16.98
C ASN A 286 -24.71 1.72 -17.83
N PHE A 287 -24.76 1.57 -19.13
CA PHE A 287 -23.82 2.20 -20.05
C PHE A 287 -23.98 3.73 -20.05
N CYS A 288 -25.21 4.24 -20.06
CA CYS A 288 -25.50 5.65 -20.00
C CYS A 288 -24.91 6.30 -18.73
N TYR A 289 -25.02 5.65 -17.57
CA TYR A 289 -24.36 6.11 -16.33
C TYR A 289 -22.84 6.24 -16.49
N CYS A 290 -22.22 5.28 -17.18
CA CYS A 290 -20.77 5.31 -17.40
C CYS A 290 -20.34 6.44 -18.32
N VAL A 291 -21.03 6.66 -19.45
CA VAL A 291 -20.73 7.75 -20.38
C VAL A 291 -20.99 9.11 -19.71
N ALA A 292 -22.09 9.23 -18.97
CA ALA A 292 -22.39 10.41 -18.17
C ALA A 292 -21.28 10.74 -17.17
N TYR A 293 -20.77 9.73 -16.47
CA TYR A 293 -19.65 9.89 -15.55
C TYR A 293 -18.36 10.33 -16.26
N ILE A 294 -18.06 9.81 -17.44
CA ILE A 294 -16.93 10.27 -18.25
C ILE A 294 -17.07 11.76 -18.57
N LYS A 295 -18.23 12.22 -19.02
CA LYS A 295 -18.49 13.65 -19.30
C LYS A 295 -18.20 14.54 -18.10
N LEU A 296 -18.72 14.16 -16.92
CA LEU A 296 -18.49 14.90 -15.66
C LEU A 296 -16.99 14.92 -15.30
N LYS A 297 -16.28 13.82 -15.51
CA LYS A 297 -14.84 13.75 -15.24
C LYS A 297 -14.04 14.60 -16.21
N LEU A 298 -14.35 14.57 -17.48
CA LEU A 298 -13.71 15.40 -18.50
C LEU A 298 -13.88 16.89 -18.17
N TYR A 299 -15.09 17.32 -17.85
CA TYR A 299 -15.35 18.69 -17.42
C TYR A 299 -14.49 19.07 -16.20
N LYS A 300 -14.48 18.22 -15.16
CA LYS A 300 -13.69 18.46 -13.94
C LYS A 300 -12.18 18.57 -14.23
N ILE A 301 -11.66 17.74 -15.12
CA ILE A 301 -10.24 17.75 -15.51
C ILE A 301 -9.89 19.07 -16.20
N THR A 302 -10.69 19.52 -17.16
CA THR A 302 -10.42 20.78 -17.90
C THR A 302 -10.49 22.01 -17.02
N LYS A 303 -11.30 22.00 -15.95
CA LYS A 303 -11.44 23.15 -15.03
C LYS A 303 -10.40 23.18 -13.91
N LYS A 304 -9.82 22.04 -13.52
CA LYS A 304 -9.00 21.94 -12.31
C LYS A 304 -7.49 21.80 -12.54
N TYR A 305 -7.08 21.25 -13.66
CA TYR A 305 -5.66 20.87 -13.84
C TYR A 305 -4.97 21.77 -14.87
N ASP A 306 -3.84 22.35 -14.48
CA ASP A 306 -3.05 23.25 -15.35
C ASP A 306 -2.57 22.56 -16.62
N ALA A 307 -2.33 21.23 -16.59
CA ALA A 307 -2.00 20.44 -17.77
C ALA A 307 -3.10 20.49 -18.86
N TYR A 308 -4.33 20.85 -18.47
CA TYR A 308 -5.51 20.95 -19.36
C TYR A 308 -5.99 22.38 -19.55
N LYS A 309 -5.17 23.39 -19.21
CA LYS A 309 -5.55 24.82 -19.30
C LYS A 309 -6.01 25.25 -20.70
N ASP A 310 -5.42 24.68 -21.76
CA ASP A 310 -5.78 25.01 -23.15
C ASP A 310 -7.19 24.48 -23.52
N PHE A 311 -7.71 23.54 -22.76
CA PHE A 311 -9.08 22.99 -22.93
C PHE A 311 -10.10 23.57 -21.94
N LYS A 312 -9.72 24.59 -21.16
CA LYS A 312 -10.58 25.15 -20.11
C LYS A 312 -11.94 25.65 -20.62
N GLU A 313 -11.96 26.24 -21.79
CA GLU A 313 -13.17 26.83 -22.41
C GLU A 313 -13.85 25.88 -23.42
N VAL A 314 -13.32 24.67 -23.61
CA VAL A 314 -13.88 23.69 -24.57
C VAL A 314 -15.21 23.14 -24.11
N LEU A 315 -15.38 22.92 -22.80
CA LEU A 315 -16.60 22.36 -22.21
C LEU A 315 -17.34 23.41 -21.38
N ASN A 316 -18.63 23.57 -21.66
CA ASN A 316 -19.56 24.46 -20.96
C ASN A 316 -20.58 23.62 -20.20
N LEU A 317 -20.88 24.03 -18.96
CA LEU A 317 -21.90 23.42 -18.13
C LEU A 317 -23.15 24.29 -18.17
N HIS A 318 -24.26 23.72 -18.61
CA HIS A 318 -25.60 24.33 -18.56
C HIS A 318 -26.42 23.58 -17.52
N TYR A 319 -26.93 24.31 -16.56
CA TYR A 319 -27.72 23.76 -15.47
C TYR A 319 -28.98 24.58 -15.21
N GLY A 320 -30.10 23.91 -15.07
CA GLY A 320 -31.37 24.48 -14.69
C GLY A 320 -32.11 23.63 -13.65
N GLU A 321 -33.33 24.00 -13.29
CA GLU A 321 -34.10 23.25 -12.30
C GLU A 321 -34.34 21.77 -12.70
N ASN A 322 -34.42 21.51 -14.00
CA ASN A 322 -34.81 20.22 -14.55
C ASN A 322 -33.79 19.64 -15.56
N PHE A 323 -32.64 20.28 -15.78
CA PHE A 323 -31.67 19.77 -16.73
C PHE A 323 -30.22 20.04 -16.31
N VAL A 324 -29.33 19.15 -16.69
CA VAL A 324 -27.87 19.30 -16.66
C VAL A 324 -27.31 18.89 -18.01
N GLN A 325 -26.46 19.71 -18.58
CA GLN A 325 -25.87 19.43 -19.88
C GLN A 325 -24.43 19.93 -19.92
N ILE A 326 -23.51 19.13 -20.47
CA ILE A 326 -22.13 19.52 -20.78
C ILE A 326 -22.01 19.50 -22.29
N GLU A 327 -21.67 20.65 -22.87
CA GLU A 327 -21.58 20.87 -24.30
C GLU A 327 -20.22 21.48 -24.68
N GLY A 328 -19.88 21.35 -25.97
CA GLY A 328 -18.69 21.97 -26.57
C GLY A 328 -18.70 21.79 -28.08
N ALA A 329 -17.85 22.53 -28.79
CA ALA A 329 -17.68 22.37 -30.22
C ALA A 329 -17.08 21.01 -30.56
N ALA A 330 -17.67 20.30 -31.51
CA ALA A 330 -17.31 18.91 -31.85
C ALA A 330 -15.80 18.72 -32.18
N SER A 331 -15.19 19.64 -32.92
CA SER A 331 -13.75 19.59 -33.21
C SER A 331 -12.90 19.69 -31.95
N GLN A 332 -13.20 20.64 -31.06
CA GLN A 332 -12.46 20.86 -29.82
C GLN A 332 -12.66 19.71 -28.82
N ILE A 333 -13.84 19.10 -28.80
CA ILE A 333 -14.10 17.89 -28.01
C ILE A 333 -13.22 16.75 -28.50
N ASN A 334 -13.12 16.55 -29.80
CA ASN A 334 -12.24 15.51 -30.36
C ASN A 334 -10.77 15.72 -29.98
N ASP A 335 -10.26 16.96 -30.07
CA ASP A 335 -8.90 17.29 -29.66
C ASP A 335 -8.66 17.00 -28.17
N LEU A 336 -9.61 17.38 -27.30
CA LEU A 336 -9.57 17.07 -25.87
C LEU A 336 -9.51 15.55 -25.63
N LEU A 337 -10.39 14.77 -26.29
CA LEU A 337 -10.43 13.34 -26.11
C LEU A 337 -9.16 12.64 -26.61
N GLN A 338 -8.59 13.11 -27.72
CA GLN A 338 -7.28 12.64 -28.22
C GLN A 338 -6.14 12.98 -27.24
N PHE A 339 -6.18 14.15 -26.61
CA PHE A 339 -5.21 14.52 -25.59
C PHE A 339 -5.32 13.62 -24.35
N VAL A 340 -6.55 13.38 -23.89
CA VAL A 340 -6.83 12.45 -22.77
C VAL A 340 -6.35 11.03 -23.08
N LEU A 341 -6.53 10.57 -24.32
CA LEU A 341 -6.10 9.24 -24.76
C LEU A 341 -4.57 9.06 -24.63
N LYS A 342 -3.82 10.15 -24.86
CA LYS A 342 -2.36 10.17 -24.80
C LYS A 342 -1.79 10.46 -23.41
N ASP A 343 -2.61 10.85 -22.44
CA ASP A 343 -2.18 11.19 -21.09
C ASP A 343 -2.16 9.97 -20.13
N PRO A 344 -0.97 9.44 -19.80
CA PRO A 344 -0.84 8.31 -18.87
C PRO A 344 -0.89 8.74 -17.38
N SER A 345 -1.09 10.03 -17.10
CA SER A 345 -1.00 10.56 -15.74
C SER A 345 -2.13 10.09 -14.83
N HIS A 346 -1.98 10.34 -13.53
CA HIS A 346 -3.02 10.07 -12.52
C HIS A 346 -4.30 10.90 -12.75
N ILE A 347 -4.22 12.00 -13.50
CA ILE A 347 -5.36 12.89 -13.81
C ILE A 347 -6.44 12.11 -14.56
N THR A 348 -6.03 11.35 -15.57
CA THR A 348 -6.91 10.58 -16.45
C THR A 348 -7.22 9.16 -15.92
N LYS A 349 -6.57 8.71 -14.86
CA LYS A 349 -6.71 7.34 -14.32
C LYS A 349 -8.17 6.87 -14.19
N LYS A 350 -9.06 7.73 -13.69
CA LYS A 350 -10.48 7.36 -13.51
C LYS A 350 -11.22 7.16 -14.83
N ILE A 351 -10.85 7.91 -15.86
CA ILE A 351 -11.41 7.76 -17.21
C ILE A 351 -10.86 6.49 -17.84
N ARG A 352 -9.54 6.28 -17.82
CA ARG A 352 -8.91 5.05 -18.33
C ARG A 352 -9.51 3.81 -17.71
N ARG A 353 -9.62 3.79 -16.37
CA ARG A 353 -10.22 2.68 -15.63
C ARG A 353 -11.66 2.40 -16.10
N LEU A 354 -12.46 3.44 -16.29
CA LEU A 354 -13.83 3.26 -16.74
C LEU A 354 -13.93 2.78 -18.19
N VAL A 355 -13.12 3.32 -19.10
CA VAL A 355 -13.06 2.90 -20.50
C VAL A 355 -12.59 1.45 -20.62
N ASN A 356 -11.48 1.10 -19.97
CA ASN A 356 -10.97 -0.27 -19.96
C ASN A 356 -12.00 -1.26 -19.41
N PHE A 357 -12.65 -0.89 -18.30
CA PHE A 357 -13.69 -1.70 -17.69
C PHE A 357 -14.89 -1.89 -18.61
N LEU A 358 -15.37 -0.84 -19.29
CA LEU A 358 -16.47 -0.95 -20.24
C LEU A 358 -16.14 -1.88 -21.41
N CYS A 359 -14.92 -1.79 -21.95
CA CYS A 359 -14.47 -2.68 -23.02
C CYS A 359 -14.37 -4.13 -22.53
N LEU A 360 -13.78 -4.36 -21.35
CA LEU A 360 -13.65 -5.66 -20.71
C LEU A 360 -15.01 -6.30 -20.39
N ALA A 361 -15.92 -5.53 -19.82
CA ALA A 361 -17.26 -5.94 -19.42
C ALA A 361 -18.28 -5.89 -20.57
N LYS A 362 -17.83 -5.65 -21.80
CA LYS A 362 -18.67 -5.53 -22.99
C LYS A 362 -19.87 -4.58 -22.78
N GLY A 363 -19.56 -3.37 -22.29
CA GLY A 363 -20.59 -2.38 -22.01
C GLY A 363 -21.48 -2.71 -20.81
N THR A 364 -20.94 -3.43 -19.80
CA THR A 364 -21.65 -3.87 -18.58
C THR A 364 -22.67 -5.00 -18.74
N TYR A 365 -22.59 -5.78 -19.82
CA TYR A 365 -23.40 -7.00 -19.96
C TYR A 365 -22.99 -8.12 -19.01
N LEU A 366 -21.71 -8.15 -18.64
CA LEU A 366 -21.17 -9.19 -17.78
C LEU A 366 -21.41 -8.80 -16.33
N LYS A 367 -22.12 -9.65 -15.58
CA LYS A 367 -22.24 -9.56 -14.13
C LYS A 367 -21.07 -10.23 -13.41
N LYS A 368 -20.38 -11.15 -14.11
CA LYS A 368 -19.17 -11.82 -13.66
C LYS A 368 -18.05 -11.63 -14.68
N ILE A 369 -16.86 -11.26 -14.20
CA ILE A 369 -15.65 -11.11 -15.01
C ILE A 369 -14.65 -12.15 -14.57
N THR A 370 -14.26 -13.02 -15.48
CA THR A 370 -13.38 -14.15 -15.24
C THR A 370 -12.00 -13.93 -15.86
N LYS A 371 -11.03 -14.79 -15.57
CA LYS A 371 -9.72 -14.83 -16.24
C LYS A 371 -9.86 -14.74 -17.77
N LYS A 372 -10.79 -15.47 -18.37
CA LYS A 372 -11.01 -15.49 -19.84
C LYS A 372 -11.30 -14.09 -20.39
N ASN A 373 -12.07 -13.27 -19.67
CA ASN A 373 -12.40 -11.91 -20.11
C ASN A 373 -11.14 -11.02 -20.12
N PHE A 374 -10.29 -11.09 -19.11
CA PHE A 374 -9.01 -10.37 -19.08
C PHE A 374 -8.09 -10.81 -20.21
N THR A 375 -7.90 -12.13 -20.37
CA THR A 375 -7.05 -12.68 -21.44
C THR A 375 -7.54 -12.24 -22.82
N GLN A 376 -8.85 -12.30 -23.06
CA GLN A 376 -9.44 -11.85 -24.31
C GLN A 376 -9.23 -10.34 -24.53
N TYR A 377 -9.47 -9.52 -23.51
CA TYR A 377 -9.30 -8.07 -23.59
C TYR A 377 -7.86 -7.67 -23.95
N PHE A 378 -6.89 -8.25 -23.28
CA PHE A 378 -5.47 -7.94 -23.55
C PHE A 378 -5.00 -8.51 -24.90
N ASN A 379 -5.59 -9.59 -25.38
CA ASN A 379 -5.27 -10.16 -26.69
C ASN A 379 -5.92 -9.40 -27.86
N GLU A 380 -7.10 -8.86 -27.67
CA GLU A 380 -7.89 -8.32 -28.79
C GLU A 380 -7.72 -6.82 -28.98
N LYS A 381 -7.75 -5.99 -27.95
CA LYS A 381 -7.58 -4.50 -28.08
C LYS A 381 -7.65 -3.77 -26.73
N SER A 382 -6.53 -3.48 -26.12
CA SER A 382 -6.50 -2.42 -25.09
C SER A 382 -6.46 -1.03 -25.76
N VAL A 383 -7.34 -0.12 -25.36
CA VAL A 383 -7.41 1.23 -25.93
C VAL A 383 -6.24 2.11 -25.46
N PHE A 384 -5.72 1.86 -24.24
CA PHE A 384 -4.70 2.69 -23.60
C PHE A 384 -3.33 2.03 -23.49
N TYR A 385 -3.22 0.73 -23.70
CA TYR A 385 -1.97 -0.01 -23.50
C TYR A 385 -1.46 -0.59 -24.79
N ASN A 386 -0.57 0.17 -25.43
CA ASN A 386 0.40 -0.41 -26.36
C ASN A 386 1.63 -0.80 -25.53
N ALA A 387 2.25 -1.91 -25.83
CA ALA A 387 3.35 -2.51 -25.11
C ALA A 387 4.52 -1.57 -24.76
N ASP A 388 4.65 -0.45 -25.46
CA ASP A 388 5.74 0.53 -25.29
C ASP A 388 5.31 1.88 -24.72
N GLY A 389 4.06 2.07 -24.28
CA GLY A 389 3.56 3.38 -23.87
C GLY A 389 3.55 4.40 -25.03
N LYS A 390 3.67 3.96 -26.28
CA LYS A 390 3.59 4.78 -27.48
C LYS A 390 2.16 4.83 -27.99
N THR A 391 1.70 6.04 -28.20
CA THR A 391 0.44 6.35 -28.86
C THR A 391 0.57 6.17 -30.38
N ASP A 392 -0.28 5.35 -30.91
CA ASP A 392 -0.99 5.45 -32.20
C ASP A 392 -0.27 5.74 -33.51
N GLU A 393 0.91 5.30 -33.83
CA GLU A 393 1.31 5.29 -35.26
C GLU A 393 1.99 3.99 -35.73
N GLU A 394 2.15 2.98 -34.87
CA GLU A 394 2.68 1.69 -35.28
C GLU A 394 1.68 0.54 -35.12
N PRO A 395 1.66 -0.41 -36.06
CA PRO A 395 0.67 -1.49 -36.03
C PRO A 395 0.84 -2.40 -34.81
N ILE A 396 -0.26 -3.01 -34.44
CA ILE A 396 -0.54 -3.95 -33.35
C ILE A 396 0.46 -5.14 -33.22
N GLU A 397 1.61 -5.09 -33.84
CA GLU A 397 2.64 -6.13 -33.78
C GLU A 397 3.50 -6.13 -32.50
N HIS A 398 3.38 -5.10 -31.65
CA HIS A 398 4.09 -5.03 -30.36
C HIS A 398 3.13 -5.22 -29.19
N ARG A 399 2.43 -6.35 -29.19
CA ARG A 399 1.80 -6.87 -27.96
C ARG A 399 2.90 -7.21 -26.97
N PRO A 400 2.62 -7.08 -25.65
CA PRO A 400 3.53 -7.62 -24.65
C PRO A 400 3.89 -9.07 -25.02
N GLN A 401 5.09 -9.26 -25.51
CA GLN A 401 5.54 -10.58 -25.99
C GLN A 401 6.33 -11.33 -24.95
N THR A 402 6.68 -10.64 -23.84
CA THR A 402 7.43 -11.22 -22.74
C THR A 402 6.61 -11.25 -21.47
N ALA A 403 6.89 -12.23 -20.61
CA ALA A 403 6.28 -12.30 -19.28
C ALA A 403 6.47 -11.01 -18.47
N ASP A 404 7.54 -10.25 -18.73
CA ASP A 404 7.88 -9.01 -18.04
C ASP A 404 6.95 -7.84 -18.40
N ASP A 405 6.41 -7.81 -19.62
CA ASP A 405 5.50 -6.75 -20.06
C ASP A 405 4.11 -6.84 -19.39
N TYR A 406 3.69 -8.05 -19.01
CA TYR A 406 2.43 -8.29 -18.31
C TYR A 406 2.54 -8.20 -16.78
N LEU A 407 3.73 -7.96 -16.24
CA LEU A 407 4.00 -8.06 -14.81
C LEU A 407 3.52 -6.86 -14.00
N SER A 408 3.16 -5.74 -14.62
CA SER A 408 2.70 -4.57 -13.87
C SER A 408 1.26 -4.74 -13.38
N PRO A 409 1.02 -4.92 -12.07
CA PRO A 409 -0.33 -4.96 -11.51
C PRO A 409 -1.12 -3.69 -11.77
N GLN A 410 -0.43 -2.58 -12.07
CA GLN A 410 -1.04 -1.29 -12.38
C GLN A 410 -1.92 -1.36 -13.63
N ILE A 411 -1.55 -2.17 -14.63
CA ILE A 411 -2.35 -2.39 -15.83
C ILE A 411 -3.68 -3.04 -15.46
N TYR A 412 -3.64 -4.04 -14.59
CA TYR A 412 -4.84 -4.73 -14.12
C TYR A 412 -5.68 -3.87 -13.17
N ASP A 413 -5.04 -3.01 -12.37
CA ASP A 413 -5.74 -2.02 -11.54
C ASP A 413 -6.57 -1.06 -12.40
N ASP A 414 -6.05 -0.63 -13.55
CA ASP A 414 -6.77 0.20 -14.50
C ASP A 414 -7.92 -0.55 -15.25
N CYS A 415 -8.08 -1.85 -15.02
CA CYS A 415 -9.18 -2.67 -15.55
C CYS A 415 -10.19 -3.07 -14.49
N LEU A 416 -9.98 -2.75 -13.22
CA LEU A 416 -10.92 -3.07 -12.15
C LEU A 416 -12.21 -2.23 -12.24
N PRO A 417 -13.32 -2.71 -11.65
CA PRO A 417 -14.57 -1.99 -11.66
C PRO A 417 -14.43 -0.58 -11.07
N PRO A 418 -14.85 0.48 -11.77
CA PRO A 418 -14.75 1.85 -11.30
C PRO A 418 -15.70 2.15 -10.15
N ALA A 419 -15.56 3.35 -9.54
CA ALA A 419 -16.28 3.73 -8.33
C ALA A 419 -17.81 3.67 -8.41
N LEU A 420 -18.37 3.67 -9.62
CA LEU A 420 -19.82 3.54 -9.83
C LEU A 420 -20.36 2.14 -9.52
N PHE A 421 -19.50 1.15 -9.47
CA PHE A 421 -19.89 -0.24 -9.25
C PHE A 421 -19.60 -0.68 -7.82
N ASP A 422 -20.50 -1.48 -7.29
CA ASP A 422 -20.20 -2.40 -6.21
C ASP A 422 -19.64 -3.67 -6.82
N TRP A 423 -18.60 -4.21 -6.23
CA TRP A 423 -17.98 -5.43 -6.75
C TRP A 423 -17.37 -6.26 -5.63
N GLU A 424 -17.28 -7.56 -5.87
CA GLU A 424 -16.65 -8.51 -4.95
C GLU A 424 -15.65 -9.40 -5.68
N LEU A 425 -14.55 -9.69 -4.99
CA LEU A 425 -13.51 -10.60 -5.46
C LEU A 425 -13.82 -12.00 -4.93
N TYR A 426 -13.91 -12.96 -5.82
CA TYR A 426 -14.04 -14.38 -5.49
C TYR A 426 -12.75 -15.12 -5.80
N LEU A 427 -12.30 -15.91 -4.84
CA LEU A 427 -11.10 -16.73 -4.92
C LEU A 427 -11.47 -18.20 -4.81
N ASN A 428 -10.89 -19.05 -5.67
CA ASN A 428 -10.97 -20.50 -5.55
C ASN A 428 -9.96 -20.98 -4.51
N LYS A 429 -10.39 -21.90 -3.65
CA LYS A 429 -9.45 -22.62 -2.79
C LYS A 429 -8.74 -23.72 -3.57
N ILE A 430 -7.42 -23.84 -3.39
CA ILE A 430 -6.60 -24.84 -4.09
C ILE A 430 -5.85 -25.74 -3.10
N ASP A 431 -5.56 -26.95 -3.55
CA ASP A 431 -4.75 -27.93 -2.83
C ASP A 431 -3.23 -27.68 -3.00
N LYS A 432 -2.41 -28.58 -2.45
CA LYS A 432 -0.95 -28.51 -2.55
C LYS A 432 -0.43 -28.69 -3.99
N ASN A 433 -1.26 -29.30 -4.86
CA ASN A 433 -0.95 -29.57 -6.27
C ASN A 433 -1.58 -28.54 -7.22
N GLU A 434 -2.14 -27.43 -6.66
CA GLU A 434 -2.82 -26.35 -7.37
C GLU A 434 -4.16 -26.74 -8.04
N ASN A 435 -4.71 -27.88 -7.70
CA ASN A 435 -6.04 -28.23 -8.14
C ASN A 435 -7.08 -27.47 -7.34
N ILE A 436 -8.13 -27.01 -8.02
CA ILE A 436 -9.27 -26.36 -7.35
C ILE A 436 -9.97 -27.40 -6.47
N ILE A 437 -10.15 -27.06 -5.20
CA ILE A 437 -10.90 -27.90 -4.25
C ILE A 437 -12.38 -27.72 -4.55
N THR A 438 -13.10 -28.84 -4.64
CA THR A 438 -14.54 -28.87 -4.90
C THR A 438 -15.30 -29.34 -3.66
N ASP A 439 -16.57 -28.94 -3.58
CA ASP A 439 -17.51 -29.47 -2.60
C ASP A 439 -17.96 -30.91 -2.94
N GLU A 440 -18.82 -31.48 -2.12
CA GLU A 440 -19.36 -32.84 -2.31
C GLU A 440 -20.16 -32.99 -3.63
N MET A 441 -20.61 -31.88 -4.21
CA MET A 441 -21.36 -31.87 -5.49
C MET A 441 -20.44 -31.64 -6.69
N GLY A 442 -19.12 -31.44 -6.47
CA GLY A 442 -18.13 -31.18 -7.53
C GLY A 442 -18.03 -29.72 -7.93
N ASN A 443 -18.68 -28.78 -7.22
CA ASN A 443 -18.55 -27.35 -7.51
C ASN A 443 -17.29 -26.79 -6.86
N PRO A 444 -16.57 -25.83 -7.51
CA PRO A 444 -15.44 -25.14 -6.90
C PRO A 444 -15.81 -24.47 -5.58
N ILE A 445 -14.96 -24.61 -4.57
CA ILE A 445 -15.13 -23.86 -3.32
C ILE A 445 -14.62 -22.43 -3.57
N GLU A 446 -15.56 -21.52 -3.76
CA GLU A 446 -15.32 -20.10 -3.97
C GLU A 446 -15.50 -19.33 -2.66
N ILE A 447 -14.52 -18.47 -2.33
CA ILE A 447 -14.54 -17.66 -1.11
C ILE A 447 -14.56 -16.19 -1.53
N PRO A 448 -15.63 -15.44 -1.18
CA PRO A 448 -15.64 -14.00 -1.37
C PRO A 448 -14.67 -13.33 -0.38
N TYR A 449 -13.89 -12.37 -0.86
CA TYR A 449 -12.85 -11.69 -0.09
C TYR A 449 -13.40 -11.03 1.20
N ASN A 450 -14.61 -10.49 1.16
CA ASN A 450 -15.26 -9.86 2.30
C ASN A 450 -15.72 -10.85 3.39
N GLN A 451 -15.72 -12.17 3.12
CA GLN A 451 -16.08 -13.23 4.08
C GLN A 451 -14.86 -13.96 4.66
N MET A 452 -13.65 -13.57 4.23
CA MET A 452 -12.43 -14.12 4.80
C MET A 452 -12.25 -13.67 6.26
N SER A 453 -11.59 -14.51 7.05
CA SER A 453 -11.21 -14.14 8.41
C SER A 453 -10.22 -12.95 8.42
N SER A 454 -10.20 -12.19 9.52
CA SER A 454 -9.27 -11.06 9.65
C SER A 454 -7.80 -11.46 9.44
N GLY A 455 -7.41 -12.63 9.92
CA GLY A 455 -6.05 -13.16 9.73
C GLY A 455 -5.74 -13.50 8.28
N GLU A 456 -6.68 -14.10 7.54
CA GLU A 456 -6.52 -14.37 6.10
C GLU A 456 -6.43 -13.07 5.29
N VAL A 457 -7.30 -12.11 5.59
CA VAL A 457 -7.25 -10.78 4.95
C VAL A 457 -5.93 -10.10 5.24
N GLN A 458 -5.47 -10.05 6.50
CA GLN A 458 -4.21 -9.46 6.90
C GLN A 458 -3.02 -10.11 6.19
N PHE A 459 -3.00 -11.45 6.12
CA PHE A 459 -1.96 -12.20 5.42
C PHE A 459 -1.92 -11.85 3.93
N LEU A 460 -3.07 -11.91 3.25
CA LEU A 460 -3.15 -11.58 1.83
C LEU A 460 -2.77 -10.11 1.56
N GLN A 461 -3.22 -9.18 2.40
CA GLN A 461 -2.89 -7.77 2.27
C GLN A 461 -1.39 -7.53 2.40
N THR A 462 -0.76 -8.09 3.42
CA THR A 462 0.68 -7.92 3.68
C THR A 462 1.50 -8.35 2.46
N PHE A 463 1.28 -9.55 1.95
CA PHE A 463 2.04 -10.05 0.80
C PHE A 463 1.68 -9.33 -0.50
N SER A 464 0.39 -9.07 -0.73
CA SER A 464 -0.08 -8.40 -1.94
C SER A 464 0.42 -6.96 -2.05
N ILE A 465 0.49 -6.23 -0.95
CA ILE A 465 1.01 -4.86 -0.93
C ILE A 465 2.48 -4.84 -1.30
N HIS A 466 3.30 -5.71 -0.71
CA HIS A 466 4.72 -5.78 -1.05
C HIS A 466 4.94 -6.22 -2.50
N ALA A 467 4.24 -7.27 -2.94
CA ALA A 467 4.29 -7.71 -4.33
C ALA A 467 3.87 -6.61 -5.30
N TYR A 468 2.77 -5.92 -5.04
CA TYR A 468 2.26 -4.83 -5.86
C TYR A 468 3.28 -3.70 -6.02
N HIS A 469 3.87 -3.24 -4.90
CA HIS A 469 4.86 -2.17 -4.95
C HIS A 469 6.16 -2.63 -5.63
N LEU A 470 6.67 -3.82 -5.33
CA LEU A 470 7.88 -4.35 -5.96
C LEU A 470 7.71 -4.52 -7.46
N MET A 471 6.62 -5.14 -7.92
CA MET A 471 6.34 -5.31 -9.35
C MET A 471 6.25 -3.98 -10.08
N ASN A 472 5.58 -2.98 -9.49
CA ASN A 472 5.48 -1.65 -10.08
C ASN A 472 6.84 -0.93 -10.13
N LEU A 473 7.67 -1.06 -9.09
CA LEU A 473 8.99 -0.45 -9.03
C LEU A 473 9.97 -1.08 -10.04
N VAL A 474 9.95 -2.40 -10.15
CA VAL A 474 10.80 -3.15 -11.09
C VAL A 474 10.39 -2.89 -12.55
N SER A 475 9.10 -2.68 -12.82
CA SER A 475 8.58 -2.39 -14.17
C SER A 475 8.85 -0.97 -14.66
N ILE A 476 9.46 -0.07 -13.85
CA ILE A 476 9.79 1.29 -14.26
C ILE A 476 10.82 1.25 -15.39
N SER A 477 10.44 1.74 -16.57
CA SER A 477 11.36 1.83 -17.72
C SER A 477 12.34 3.00 -17.56
N ASN A 478 13.56 2.84 -18.07
CA ASN A 478 14.58 3.90 -18.07
C ASN A 478 14.15 5.18 -18.82
N LYS A 479 13.09 5.11 -19.65
CA LYS A 479 12.56 6.25 -20.42
C LYS A 479 11.51 7.07 -19.65
N SER A 480 11.06 6.63 -18.48
CA SER A 480 9.96 7.26 -17.76
C SER A 480 10.33 8.54 -16.99
N GLY A 481 11.62 8.91 -16.91
CA GLY A 481 12.10 10.01 -16.08
C GLY A 481 11.96 9.78 -14.56
N ARG A 482 11.54 8.59 -14.15
CA ARG A 482 11.45 8.16 -12.75
C ARG A 482 12.73 7.44 -12.34
N PRO A 483 13.18 7.56 -11.09
CA PRO A 483 14.31 6.79 -10.61
C PRO A 483 13.98 5.29 -10.65
N LYS A 484 14.91 4.49 -11.17
CA LYS A 484 14.82 3.04 -11.12
C LYS A 484 15.61 2.54 -9.92
N TYR A 485 15.00 1.70 -9.10
CA TYR A 485 15.62 1.10 -7.92
C TYR A 485 15.90 -0.38 -8.18
N ASN A 486 17.07 -0.84 -7.73
CA ASN A 486 17.46 -2.26 -7.75
C ASN A 486 17.67 -2.79 -6.32
N ASN A 487 17.71 -1.92 -5.33
CA ASN A 487 17.91 -2.26 -3.93
C ASN A 487 16.64 -1.93 -3.13
N PHE A 488 16.11 -2.88 -2.40
CA PHE A 488 14.85 -2.74 -1.67
C PHE A 488 15.00 -3.08 -0.21
N ASN A 489 14.47 -2.23 0.67
CA ASN A 489 14.27 -2.52 2.07
C ASN A 489 12.79 -2.84 2.30
N LEU A 490 12.51 -4.01 2.84
CA LEU A 490 11.17 -4.45 3.22
C LEU A 490 11.10 -4.45 4.73
N VAL A 491 10.24 -3.62 5.30
CA VAL A 491 10.05 -3.50 6.74
C VAL A 491 8.67 -4.01 7.09
N PHE A 492 8.62 -5.08 7.86
CA PHE A 492 7.42 -5.70 8.40
C PHE A 492 7.36 -5.39 9.89
N ASP A 493 6.50 -4.47 10.29
CA ASP A 493 6.39 -3.99 11.66
C ASP A 493 5.08 -4.48 12.27
N GLU A 494 5.16 -5.51 13.12
CA GLU A 494 4.04 -6.18 13.79
C GLU A 494 2.90 -6.59 12.83
N VAL A 495 3.24 -6.99 11.62
CA VAL A 495 2.24 -7.33 10.58
C VAL A 495 1.48 -8.63 10.88
N GLU A 496 1.98 -9.43 11.78
CA GLU A 496 1.39 -10.72 12.19
C GLU A 496 0.26 -10.61 13.23
N ILE A 497 -0.09 -9.42 13.70
CA ILE A 497 -1.06 -9.19 14.81
C ILE A 497 -2.33 -9.89 14.42
N CYS A 498 -3.01 -10.18 13.72
CA CYS A 498 -4.26 -10.96 13.55
C CYS A 498 -4.03 -12.35 12.94
N MET A 499 -2.79 -12.72 12.65
CA MET A 499 -2.50 -13.97 11.96
C MET A 499 -2.57 -15.18 12.89
N HIS A 500 -3.21 -16.24 12.43
CA HIS A 500 -3.17 -17.52 13.11
C HIS A 500 -1.71 -18.02 13.25
N PRO A 501 -1.32 -18.70 14.36
CA PRO A 501 0.04 -19.20 14.56
C PRO A 501 0.62 -19.97 13.35
N GLU A 502 -0.19 -20.75 12.65
CA GLU A 502 0.26 -21.45 11.43
C GLU A 502 0.64 -20.49 10.29
N MET A 503 -0.05 -19.37 10.17
CA MET A 503 0.32 -18.33 9.19
C MET A 503 1.62 -17.63 9.57
N GLN A 504 1.83 -17.39 10.88
CA GLN A 504 3.08 -16.84 11.39
C GLN A 504 4.24 -17.80 11.16
N ARG A 505 4.03 -19.10 11.34
CA ARG A 505 5.04 -20.16 11.13
C ARG A 505 5.53 -20.21 9.68
N VAL A 506 4.69 -19.95 8.71
CA VAL A 506 5.07 -19.99 7.28
C VAL A 506 5.52 -18.63 6.74
N PHE A 507 5.50 -17.58 7.56
CA PHE A 507 5.65 -16.20 7.14
C PHE A 507 6.97 -15.93 6.40
N ILE A 508 8.11 -16.31 6.99
CA ILE A 508 9.44 -16.12 6.39
C ILE A 508 9.55 -16.87 5.06
N LYS A 509 9.13 -18.12 5.04
CA LYS A 509 9.16 -18.92 3.81
C LYS A 509 8.34 -18.25 2.70
N LYS A 510 7.19 -17.66 3.02
CA LYS A 510 6.35 -16.95 2.07
C LYS A 510 6.98 -15.65 1.55
N ILE A 511 7.72 -14.91 2.39
CA ILE A 511 8.50 -13.76 1.91
C ILE A 511 9.56 -14.22 0.92
N ILE A 512 10.31 -15.26 1.25
CA ILE A 512 11.36 -15.79 0.37
C ILE A 512 10.75 -16.26 -0.95
N ASP A 513 9.65 -17.02 -0.92
CA ASP A 513 8.95 -17.48 -2.12
C ASP A 513 8.48 -16.29 -2.98
N LEU A 514 7.93 -15.25 -2.35
CA LEU A 514 7.52 -14.02 -3.03
C LEU A 514 8.69 -13.37 -3.78
N LEU A 515 9.84 -13.22 -3.10
CA LEU A 515 11.00 -12.54 -3.69
C LEU A 515 11.62 -13.38 -4.81
N VAL A 516 11.72 -14.70 -4.64
CA VAL A 516 12.20 -15.62 -5.68
C VAL A 516 11.28 -15.58 -6.91
N ASP A 517 9.97 -15.53 -6.71
CA ASP A 517 9.00 -15.48 -7.80
C ASP A 517 8.99 -14.13 -8.54
N LEU A 518 9.38 -13.05 -7.85
CA LEU A 518 9.50 -11.71 -8.44
C LEU A 518 10.85 -11.48 -9.14
N GLU A 519 11.80 -12.41 -9.01
CA GLU A 519 13.13 -12.29 -9.61
C GLU A 519 13.11 -12.67 -11.09
N THR A 520 12.69 -11.73 -11.92
CA THR A 520 12.66 -11.86 -13.39
C THR A 520 13.93 -11.31 -14.02
N GLY A 521 15.08 -11.95 -13.77
CA GLY A 521 16.34 -11.65 -14.47
C GLY A 521 17.01 -10.30 -14.15
N ASN A 522 16.50 -9.53 -13.21
CA ASN A 522 17.10 -8.30 -12.70
C ASN A 522 17.94 -8.62 -11.46
N ASN A 523 19.15 -8.08 -11.38
CA ASN A 523 20.02 -8.14 -10.20
C ASN A 523 19.48 -7.26 -9.07
N ASN A 524 18.29 -7.61 -8.51
CA ASN A 524 17.71 -6.90 -7.40
C ASN A 524 18.29 -7.43 -6.07
N SER A 525 18.49 -6.54 -5.11
CA SER A 525 18.85 -6.92 -3.74
C SER A 525 17.76 -6.53 -2.76
N TYR A 526 17.57 -7.36 -1.74
CA TYR A 526 16.51 -7.19 -0.75
C TYR A 526 17.09 -7.26 0.66
N ASN A 527 16.82 -6.24 1.47
CA ASN A 527 17.02 -6.28 2.91
C ASN A 527 15.64 -6.43 3.58
N ILE A 528 15.50 -7.43 4.44
CA ILE A 528 14.25 -7.73 5.11
C ILE A 528 14.42 -7.41 6.60
N PHE A 529 13.60 -6.50 7.11
CA PHE A 529 13.53 -6.13 8.52
C PHE A 529 12.18 -6.57 9.06
N ILE A 530 12.19 -7.34 10.14
CA ILE A 530 10.98 -7.82 10.79
C ILE A 530 11.02 -7.39 12.25
N ILE A 531 10.02 -6.62 12.66
CA ILE A 531 9.79 -6.22 14.03
C ILE A 531 8.61 -7.05 14.51
N THR A 532 8.81 -7.92 15.50
CA THR A 532 7.82 -8.92 15.84
C THR A 532 7.89 -9.33 17.30
N HIS A 533 6.74 -9.70 17.85
CA HIS A 533 6.58 -10.41 19.12
C HIS A 533 6.23 -11.89 18.93
N SER A 534 6.41 -12.45 17.73
CA SER A 534 6.06 -13.83 17.39
C SER A 534 7.24 -14.80 17.53
N PRO A 535 7.18 -15.77 18.44
CA PRO A 535 8.19 -16.82 18.51
C PRO A 535 8.20 -17.74 17.28
N PHE A 536 7.06 -17.83 16.57
CA PHE A 536 6.93 -18.61 15.33
C PHE A 536 7.79 -18.04 14.20
N ILE A 537 7.82 -16.71 14.06
CA ILE A 537 8.64 -16.03 13.08
C ILE A 537 10.13 -16.12 13.47
N LEU A 538 10.40 -15.95 14.77
CA LEU A 538 11.77 -15.92 15.29
C LEU A 538 12.49 -17.27 15.08
N SER A 539 11.76 -18.39 15.09
CA SER A 539 12.33 -19.73 14.93
C SER A 539 12.96 -19.98 13.54
N ASP A 540 12.63 -19.16 12.54
CA ASP A 540 13.20 -19.22 11.20
C ASP A 540 14.44 -18.32 11.02
N ILE A 541 14.82 -17.54 12.07
CA ILE A 541 15.88 -16.52 11.97
C ILE A 541 17.11 -16.97 12.79
N PRO A 542 18.31 -16.97 12.19
CA PRO A 542 19.58 -17.19 12.92
C PRO A 542 19.80 -16.09 13.98
N THR A 543 20.36 -16.49 15.12
CA THR A 543 20.52 -15.61 16.30
C THR A 543 21.33 -14.36 16.03
N GLU A 544 22.34 -14.45 15.18
CA GLU A 544 23.19 -13.33 14.76
C GLU A 544 22.43 -12.24 13.99
N ASN A 545 21.27 -12.56 13.43
CA ASN A 545 20.42 -11.64 12.69
C ASN A 545 19.30 -11.05 13.55
N ILE A 546 19.32 -11.29 14.88
CA ILE A 546 18.28 -10.83 15.79
C ILE A 546 18.84 -9.76 16.73
N LEU A 547 18.16 -8.61 16.75
CA LEU A 547 18.38 -7.56 17.73
C LEU A 547 17.31 -7.64 18.82
N TYR A 548 17.73 -7.93 20.04
CA TYR A 548 16.84 -7.90 21.21
C TYR A 548 16.91 -6.52 21.85
N LEU A 549 15.74 -5.99 22.23
CA LEU A 549 15.61 -4.71 22.92
C LEU A 549 14.93 -4.92 24.28
N GLU A 550 15.52 -4.36 25.31
CA GLU A 550 14.97 -4.28 26.68
C GLU A 550 15.07 -2.84 27.13
N ASP A 551 13.98 -2.23 27.58
CA ASP A 551 13.91 -0.81 28.01
C ASP A 551 14.50 0.17 26.96
N GLY A 552 14.30 -0.12 25.67
CA GLY A 552 14.78 0.69 24.56
C GLY A 552 16.28 0.54 24.24
N CYS A 553 16.97 -0.36 24.94
CA CYS A 553 18.40 -0.64 24.74
C CYS A 553 18.65 -2.02 24.16
N ALA A 554 19.67 -2.14 23.32
CA ALA A 554 20.09 -3.44 22.79
C ALA A 554 20.69 -4.31 23.91
N ILE A 555 20.28 -5.58 23.97
CA ILE A 555 20.80 -6.56 24.92
C ILE A 555 22.13 -7.12 24.40
N GLU A 556 23.14 -7.22 25.26
CA GLU A 556 24.44 -7.77 24.93
C GLU A 556 24.38 -9.25 24.52
N GLU A 557 25.23 -9.65 23.56
CA GLU A 557 25.25 -11.00 22.94
C GLU A 557 25.42 -12.18 23.92
N LYS A 558 26.05 -11.96 25.05
CA LYS A 558 26.38 -13.02 26.02
C LYS A 558 25.18 -13.76 26.62
N ARG A 559 23.96 -13.22 26.47
CA ARG A 559 22.72 -13.81 26.97
C ARG A 559 21.90 -14.51 25.87
N ARG A 560 22.36 -14.53 24.63
CA ARG A 560 21.60 -15.06 23.52
C ARG A 560 21.71 -16.57 23.42
N LYS A 561 20.55 -17.24 23.31
CA LYS A 561 20.48 -18.67 22.97
C LYS A 561 20.21 -18.81 21.46
N PRO A 562 20.67 -19.91 20.83
CA PRO A 562 20.31 -20.19 19.44
C PRO A 562 18.79 -20.19 19.23
N THR A 563 18.32 -19.49 18.20
CA THR A 563 16.88 -19.35 17.89
C THR A 563 16.46 -20.19 16.70
N PHE A 564 17.36 -20.39 15.75
CA PHE A 564 17.04 -21.14 14.52
C PHE A 564 16.64 -22.58 14.85
N ALA A 565 15.45 -22.97 14.41
CA ALA A 565 14.85 -24.29 14.68
C ALA A 565 14.65 -24.61 16.17
N GLN A 566 14.63 -23.61 17.05
CA GLN A 566 14.39 -23.80 18.48
C GLN A 566 12.92 -24.09 18.75
N ASN A 567 12.65 -24.89 19.80
CA ASN A 567 11.30 -25.11 20.28
C ASN A 567 10.65 -23.80 20.78
N ILE A 568 9.41 -23.57 20.43
CA ILE A 568 8.70 -22.32 20.73
C ILE A 568 8.54 -22.12 22.24
N GLY A 569 8.26 -23.20 23.01
CA GLY A 569 8.16 -23.14 24.46
C GLY A 569 9.43 -22.64 25.12
N ASP A 570 10.61 -23.19 24.71
CA ASP A 570 11.91 -22.75 25.20
C ASP A 570 12.23 -21.31 24.79
N MET A 571 11.77 -20.90 23.60
CA MET A 571 11.98 -19.56 23.07
C MET A 571 11.21 -18.50 23.85
N MET A 572 10.03 -18.83 24.37
CA MET A 572 9.23 -17.95 25.23
C MET A 572 10.03 -17.49 26.45
N TYR A 573 10.77 -18.42 27.09
CA TYR A 573 11.62 -18.08 28.24
C TYR A 573 12.91 -17.36 27.82
N SER A 574 13.57 -17.81 26.74
CA SER A 574 14.92 -17.36 26.43
C SER A 574 14.95 -16.06 25.61
N SER A 575 13.99 -15.88 24.71
CA SER A 575 13.98 -14.79 23.73
C SER A 575 12.90 -13.73 23.98
N PHE A 576 11.80 -14.11 24.65
CA PHE A 576 10.70 -13.21 24.95
C PHE A 576 10.62 -12.80 26.43
N PHE A 577 11.62 -13.15 27.23
CA PHE A 577 11.79 -12.74 28.62
C PHE A 577 10.58 -13.09 29.50
N MET A 578 9.82 -14.12 29.13
CA MET A 578 8.70 -14.56 29.93
C MET A 578 9.19 -15.28 31.20
N GLU A 579 8.73 -14.85 32.36
CA GLU A 579 9.03 -15.54 33.60
C GLU A 579 8.29 -16.88 33.69
N LYS A 580 7.10 -16.97 33.07
CA LYS A 580 6.20 -18.11 33.16
C LYS A 580 5.40 -18.27 31.85
N THR A 581 5.11 -19.54 31.52
CA THR A 581 4.28 -19.88 30.34
C THR A 581 2.85 -20.28 30.72
N ILE A 582 2.54 -20.31 32.02
CA ILE A 582 1.19 -20.59 32.55
C ILE A 582 0.49 -19.26 32.82
N GLY A 583 -0.78 -19.13 32.45
CA GLY A 583 -1.56 -17.94 32.74
C GLY A 583 -1.68 -17.66 34.23
N GLU A 584 -1.59 -16.40 34.64
CA GLU A 584 -1.52 -15.97 36.03
C GLU A 584 -2.70 -16.51 36.89
N PHE A 585 -3.92 -16.45 36.36
CA PHE A 585 -5.09 -17.01 37.04
C PHE A 585 -4.97 -18.52 37.30
N ALA A 586 -4.48 -19.27 36.30
CA ALA A 586 -4.26 -20.71 36.46
C ALA A 586 -3.16 -20.99 37.52
N GLU A 587 -2.09 -20.20 37.51
CA GLU A 587 -1.01 -20.29 38.50
C GLU A 587 -1.52 -20.01 39.91
N GLU A 588 -2.35 -18.99 40.13
CA GLU A 588 -2.96 -18.69 41.40
C GLU A 588 -3.82 -19.88 41.89
N LYS A 589 -4.63 -20.46 41.02
CA LYS A 589 -5.46 -21.62 41.35
C LYS A 589 -4.62 -22.87 41.65
N LEU A 590 -3.52 -23.08 40.91
CA LEU A 590 -2.59 -24.16 41.24
C LEU A 590 -1.90 -23.96 42.60
N LYS A 591 -1.49 -22.71 42.92
CA LYS A 591 -0.94 -22.41 44.26
C LYS A 591 -1.93 -22.64 45.38
N GLU A 592 -3.18 -22.28 45.20
CA GLU A 592 -4.27 -22.56 46.15
C GLU A 592 -4.50 -24.06 46.29
N LEU A 593 -4.53 -24.81 45.18
CA LEU A 593 -4.67 -26.26 45.16
C LEU A 593 -3.53 -26.95 45.91
N ILE A 594 -2.27 -26.57 45.62
CA ILE A 594 -1.08 -27.10 46.32
C ILE A 594 -1.17 -26.81 47.84
N ARG A 595 -1.56 -25.59 48.27
CA ARG A 595 -1.74 -25.26 49.69
C ARG A 595 -2.79 -26.12 50.32
N LYS A 596 -3.90 -26.36 49.62
CA LYS A 596 -4.99 -27.23 50.10
C LYS A 596 -4.52 -28.66 50.30
N ARG A 597 -3.78 -29.21 49.31
CA ARG A 597 -3.19 -30.55 49.37
C ARG A 597 -2.15 -30.70 50.48
N GLN A 598 -1.45 -29.63 50.84
CA GLN A 598 -0.53 -29.56 51.98
C GLN A 598 -1.23 -29.34 53.33
N GLY A 599 -2.55 -29.45 53.40
CA GLY A 599 -3.31 -29.23 54.67
C GLY A 599 -3.31 -27.76 55.14
N LYS A 600 -2.84 -26.81 54.33
CA LYS A 600 -2.80 -25.38 54.69
C LYS A 600 -4.16 -24.73 54.50
N LYS A 601 -4.45 -23.72 55.32
CA LYS A 601 -5.73 -22.97 55.25
C LYS A 601 -5.87 -22.26 53.91
N THR A 602 -6.95 -22.58 53.17
CA THR A 602 -7.33 -21.97 51.87
C THR A 602 -8.82 -21.71 51.85
N HIS A 603 -9.29 -20.89 50.92
CA HIS A 603 -10.71 -20.67 50.67
C HIS A 603 -11.33 -21.68 49.69
N MET A 604 -10.52 -22.55 49.10
CA MET A 604 -10.91 -23.53 48.09
C MET A 604 -11.67 -24.68 48.74
N SER A 605 -12.85 -25.03 48.26
CA SER A 605 -13.62 -26.19 48.65
C SER A 605 -13.03 -27.50 48.10
N ASP A 606 -13.40 -28.65 48.66
CA ASP A 606 -12.93 -29.96 48.16
C ASP A 606 -13.42 -30.22 46.72
N GLN A 607 -14.69 -29.88 46.47
CA GLN A 607 -15.26 -30.00 45.11
C GLN A 607 -14.54 -29.14 44.08
N GLU A 608 -14.15 -27.90 44.45
CA GLU A 608 -13.37 -27.02 43.58
C GLU A 608 -11.96 -27.55 43.34
N ALA A 609 -11.31 -28.07 44.37
CA ALA A 609 -9.99 -28.68 44.26
C ALA A 609 -9.98 -29.88 43.30
N ASP A 610 -10.98 -30.76 43.40
CA ASP A 610 -11.10 -31.90 42.47
C ASP A 610 -11.41 -31.47 41.03
N ALA A 611 -12.23 -30.43 40.86
CA ALA A 611 -12.53 -29.89 39.53
C ALA A 611 -11.30 -29.27 38.88
N ILE A 612 -10.51 -28.50 39.64
CA ILE A 612 -9.27 -27.90 39.13
C ILE A 612 -8.26 -28.98 38.79
N LEU A 613 -8.04 -29.97 39.67
CA LEU A 613 -7.10 -31.07 39.41
C LEU A 613 -7.43 -31.80 38.09
N LYS A 614 -8.72 -32.11 37.89
CA LYS A 614 -9.20 -32.72 36.63
C LYS A 614 -9.01 -31.84 35.41
N SER A 615 -9.00 -30.52 35.56
CA SER A 615 -8.86 -29.54 34.45
C SER A 615 -7.40 -29.22 34.08
N ILE A 616 -6.41 -29.67 34.88
CA ILE A 616 -4.99 -29.47 34.59
C ILE A 616 -4.63 -30.19 33.28
N GLY A 617 -4.24 -29.41 32.26
CA GLY A 617 -3.87 -29.94 30.95
C GLY A 617 -2.43 -30.48 30.87
N ASP A 618 -1.52 -29.98 31.72
CA ASP A 618 -0.14 -30.48 31.80
C ASP A 618 -0.04 -31.74 32.66
N PRO A 619 0.34 -32.89 32.07
CA PRO A 619 0.38 -34.15 32.78
C PRO A 619 1.44 -34.19 33.91
N VAL A 620 2.57 -33.45 33.73
CA VAL A 620 3.65 -33.41 34.72
C VAL A 620 3.20 -32.62 35.95
N ILE A 621 2.61 -31.44 35.77
CA ILE A 621 2.05 -30.62 36.84
C ILE A 621 0.98 -31.40 37.58
N ARG A 622 0.09 -32.07 36.85
CA ARG A 622 -0.97 -32.88 37.43
C ARG A 622 -0.43 -34.00 38.31
N SER A 623 0.54 -34.79 37.77
CA SER A 623 1.16 -35.88 38.52
C SER A 623 1.88 -35.41 39.80
N LEU A 624 2.63 -34.29 39.69
CA LEU A 624 3.31 -33.71 40.85
C LEU A 624 2.35 -33.27 41.96
N ILE A 625 1.17 -32.76 41.61
CA ILE A 625 0.16 -32.35 42.59
C ILE A 625 -0.55 -33.57 43.19
N GLU A 626 -0.77 -34.63 42.41
CA GLU A 626 -1.32 -35.91 42.92
C GLU A 626 -0.33 -36.61 43.89
N GLU A 627 0.96 -36.52 43.67
CA GLU A 627 2.01 -37.08 44.55
C GLU A 627 2.10 -36.37 45.91
N ILE A 628 1.65 -35.10 46.05
CA ILE A 628 1.64 -34.37 47.32
C ILE A 628 0.71 -35.07 48.35
N GLU A 629 -0.34 -35.76 47.90
CA GLU A 629 -1.22 -36.55 48.76
C GLU A 629 -0.63 -37.86 49.26
N ALA A 630 0.23 -38.48 48.42
CA ALA A 630 0.77 -39.82 48.75
C ALA A 630 1.87 -39.78 49.78
N ASN A 631 2.45 -38.63 50.11
CA ASN A 631 3.51 -38.50 51.10
C ASN A 631 3.08 -38.07 52.50
N ASP A 632 1.77 -37.87 52.75
CA ASP A 632 1.20 -37.52 54.06
C ASP A 632 0.56 -38.74 54.77
N ASP A 633 0.59 -39.94 54.19
CA ASP A 633 0.30 -41.24 54.80
C ASP A 633 1.60 -41.98 55.17
#